data_5d662052db3c1092c99237ad54d55865
#
_entry.id   5d662052db3c1092c99237ad54d55865
#
_cell.length_a   1.000
_cell.length_b   1.000
_cell.length_c   1.000
_cell.angle_alpha   90.00
_cell.angle_beta   90.00
_cell.angle_gamma   90.00
#
_symmetry.space_group_name_H-M   'P 1'
#
loop_
_entity.id
_entity.type
_entity.pdbx_description
1 polymer ?
#
loop_
_entity_poly.entity_id
_entity_poly.type
_entity_poly.pdbx_seq_one_letter_code
_entity_poly.pdbx_strand_id
1 'polypeptide(L)'
;MTARKSMAWLLLLILPAGFAGVWRLQRKVNVERDAMYQEQDEVLVRSPKLMKLLTLEYATLAADIYWTRAVQYYGNKHLGEETNLESLWPLLDVATTLDPNLLPAYRFGATFLSQPEPRGAGRPDLAVQLLERGLNANPTYWRLNQDLGNVYYLELKDYAKAGQTYLEGSKKPGAAPWMKVMAARFLEKGDSRETATILWSELLDSSTDEAIKETARINLELLRTDEDVDQINALAQRFVAKTGRPPTSIGEMAQAGLIGGEPVDPTGHPYVIGLDGKARVSSKSPLFKEKSVYRRPL
;
A
#
# COMPACT_ATOMS: atom_id res chain seq x y z
N MET A 1 28.56 4.83 65.44
CA MET A 1 27.28 4.51 64.77
C MET A 1 26.44 5.73 64.33
N THR A 2 26.72 6.90 64.79
CA THR A 2 25.94 8.15 64.47
C THR A 2 26.24 8.77 63.12
N ALA A 3 27.47 8.77 62.62
CA ALA A 3 27.82 9.38 61.31
C ALA A 3 27.21 8.64 60.06
N ARG A 4 27.04 7.34 60.19
CA ARG A 4 26.45 6.53 59.08
C ARG A 4 24.92 6.75 58.93
N LYS A 5 24.24 7.07 60.04
CA LYS A 5 22.80 7.40 60.04
C LYS A 5 22.54 8.80 59.49
N SER A 6 23.41 9.79 59.82
CA SER A 6 23.28 11.16 59.31
C SER A 6 23.54 11.25 57.81
N MET A 7 24.46 10.45 57.28
CA MET A 7 24.74 10.37 55.82
C MET A 7 23.59 9.74 55.04
N ALA A 8 22.89 8.76 55.63
CA ALA A 8 21.69 8.17 55.00
C ALA A 8 20.53 9.17 54.92
N TRP A 9 20.31 9.98 55.94
CA TRP A 9 19.30 11.04 55.93
C TRP A 9 19.61 12.17 54.95
N LEU A 10 20.92 12.54 54.77
CA LEU A 10 21.34 13.49 53.75
C LEU A 10 21.07 13.00 52.33
N LEU A 11 21.35 11.74 52.03
CA LEU A 11 21.05 11.13 50.74
C LEU A 11 19.54 11.07 50.48
N LEU A 12 18.73 10.80 51.51
CA LEU A 12 17.27 10.74 51.42
C LEU A 12 16.63 12.11 51.13
N LEU A 13 17.31 13.21 51.44
CA LEU A 13 16.89 14.59 51.14
C LEU A 13 17.45 15.09 49.80
N ILE A 14 18.70 14.74 49.47
CA ILE A 14 19.36 15.20 48.23
C ILE A 14 18.74 14.57 46.99
N LEU A 15 18.33 13.28 47.04
CA LEU A 15 17.74 12.60 45.92
C LEU A 15 16.40 13.23 45.47
N PRO A 16 15.39 13.43 46.36
CA PRO A 16 14.15 14.09 45.95
C PRO A 16 14.35 15.55 45.55
N ALA A 17 15.27 16.28 46.21
CA ALA A 17 15.59 17.66 45.86
C ALA A 17 16.26 17.74 44.47
N GLY A 18 17.17 16.80 44.17
CA GLY A 18 17.78 16.66 42.84
C GLY A 18 16.75 16.32 41.77
N PHE A 19 15.83 15.37 42.07
CA PHE A 19 14.76 14.99 41.16
C PHE A 19 13.80 16.15 40.90
N ALA A 20 13.43 16.92 41.93
CA ALA A 20 12.60 18.12 41.81
C ALA A 20 13.30 19.21 40.99
N GLY A 21 14.61 19.35 41.12
CA GLY A 21 15.43 20.26 40.33
C GLY A 21 15.44 19.88 38.83
N VAL A 22 15.73 18.62 38.56
CA VAL A 22 15.70 18.09 37.18
C VAL A 22 14.30 18.22 36.59
N TRP A 23 13.24 17.89 37.33
CA TRP A 23 11.85 18.00 36.86
C TRP A 23 11.48 19.46 36.52
N ARG A 24 11.90 20.44 37.38
CA ARG A 24 11.68 21.87 37.10
C ARG A 24 12.44 22.35 35.87
N LEU A 25 13.72 21.94 35.73
CA LEU A 25 14.52 22.28 34.54
C LEU A 25 13.89 21.70 33.26
N GLN A 26 13.48 20.44 33.31
CA GLN A 26 12.84 19.75 32.17
C GLN A 26 11.53 20.40 31.78
N ARG A 27 10.72 20.83 32.78
CA ARG A 27 9.48 21.56 32.52
C ARG A 27 9.74 22.92 31.87
N LYS A 28 10.77 23.64 32.31
CA LYS A 28 11.16 24.92 31.70
C LYS A 28 11.66 24.73 30.26
N VAL A 29 12.52 23.77 30.03
CA VAL A 29 13.02 23.40 28.69
C VAL A 29 11.88 23.00 27.78
N ASN A 30 10.91 22.21 28.27
CA ASN A 30 9.74 21.82 27.45
C ASN A 30 8.89 23.02 27.07
N VAL A 31 8.61 23.95 27.98
CA VAL A 31 7.82 25.17 27.68
C VAL A 31 8.54 26.05 26.67
N GLU A 32 9.85 26.28 26.84
CA GLU A 32 10.65 27.05 25.88
C GLU A 32 10.75 26.37 24.52
N ARG A 33 10.87 25.03 24.52
CA ARG A 33 10.86 24.23 23.30
C ARG A 33 9.52 24.33 22.56
N ASP A 34 8.40 24.18 23.26
CA ASP A 34 7.06 24.22 22.67
C ASP A 34 6.74 25.64 22.11
N ALA A 35 7.20 26.70 22.78
CA ALA A 35 7.13 28.05 22.26
C ALA A 35 7.97 28.26 20.97
N MET A 36 9.20 27.73 20.96
CA MET A 36 10.05 27.74 19.76
C MET A 36 9.45 26.96 18.58
N TYR A 37 8.77 25.84 18.85
CA TYR A 37 8.11 25.05 17.79
C TYR A 37 6.90 25.77 17.19
N GLN A 38 6.12 26.50 17.98
CA GLN A 38 5.02 27.32 17.48
C GLN A 38 5.52 28.50 16.63
N GLU A 39 6.62 29.13 17.01
CA GLU A 39 7.24 30.21 16.22
C GLU A 39 7.88 29.72 14.90
N GLN A 40 8.36 28.47 14.87
CA GLN A 40 9.02 27.91 13.69
C GLN A 40 8.05 27.57 12.54
N ASP A 41 6.77 27.37 12.80
CA ASP A 41 5.76 27.13 11.75
C ASP A 41 5.50 28.36 10.88
N GLU A 42 5.78 29.58 11.38
CA GLU A 42 5.49 30.82 10.66
C GLU A 42 6.62 31.33 9.73
N VAL A 43 7.86 30.90 9.93
CA VAL A 43 9.05 31.50 9.26
C VAL A 43 9.44 30.83 7.95
N LEU A 44 8.81 29.71 7.57
CA LEU A 44 9.21 28.98 6.36
C LEU A 44 8.61 29.61 5.08
N VAL A 45 9.49 29.94 4.16
CA VAL A 45 9.09 30.32 2.80
C VAL A 45 8.42 29.13 2.12
N ARG A 46 7.11 29.22 1.88
CA ARG A 46 6.30 28.18 1.26
C ARG A 46 6.36 28.15 -0.28
N SER A 47 7.11 29.06 -0.89
CA SER A 47 7.21 29.17 -2.34
C SER A 47 8.47 28.45 -2.87
N PRO A 48 8.34 27.30 -3.58
CA PRO A 48 9.48 26.62 -4.16
C PRO A 48 10.27 27.47 -5.14
N LYS A 49 9.59 28.31 -5.95
CA LYS A 49 10.23 29.21 -6.92
C LYS A 49 11.09 30.27 -6.24
N LEU A 50 10.59 30.87 -5.16
CA LEU A 50 11.34 31.86 -4.40
C LEU A 50 12.54 31.22 -3.71
N MET A 51 12.35 30.03 -3.11
CA MET A 51 13.47 29.29 -2.48
C MET A 51 14.56 28.93 -3.48
N LYS A 52 14.20 28.47 -4.68
CA LYS A 52 15.17 28.18 -5.73
C LYS A 52 15.99 29.41 -6.13
N LEU A 53 15.38 30.58 -6.10
CA LEU A 53 16.08 31.85 -6.38
C LEU A 53 17.01 32.24 -5.22
N LEU A 54 16.57 32.06 -3.96
CA LEU A 54 17.33 32.46 -2.77
C LEU A 54 18.50 31.54 -2.45
N THR A 55 18.36 30.22 -2.72
CA THR A 55 19.36 29.22 -2.31
C THR A 55 20.55 29.12 -3.25
N LEU A 56 20.43 29.61 -4.49
CA LEU A 56 21.51 29.56 -5.49
C LEU A 56 22.20 28.17 -5.54
N GLU A 57 23.51 28.13 -5.22
CA GLU A 57 24.32 26.89 -5.21
C GLU A 57 24.04 25.98 -4.00
N TYR A 58 23.33 26.49 -2.97
CA TYR A 58 23.00 25.72 -1.75
C TYR A 58 21.61 25.06 -1.80
N ALA A 59 21.06 24.84 -2.99
CA ALA A 59 19.71 24.30 -3.17
C ALA A 59 19.55 22.92 -2.48
N THR A 60 20.53 22.03 -2.64
CA THR A 60 20.50 20.69 -2.00
C THR A 60 20.52 20.78 -0.48
N LEU A 61 21.37 21.63 0.10
CA LEU A 61 21.38 21.85 1.55
C LEU A 61 20.05 22.40 2.05
N ALA A 62 19.46 23.34 1.33
CA ALA A 62 18.14 23.86 1.67
C ALA A 62 17.06 22.78 1.53
N ALA A 63 17.13 21.89 0.53
CA ALA A 63 16.24 20.75 0.39
C ALA A 63 16.29 19.83 1.62
N ASP A 64 17.51 19.51 2.11
CA ASP A 64 17.70 18.69 3.31
C ASP A 64 17.10 19.36 4.56
N ILE A 65 17.25 20.68 4.69
CA ILE A 65 16.63 21.44 5.80
C ILE A 65 15.10 21.33 5.72
N TYR A 66 14.50 21.55 4.55
CA TYR A 66 13.05 21.46 4.37
C TYR A 66 12.53 20.04 4.59
N TRP A 67 13.26 19.03 4.13
CA TRP A 67 12.96 17.63 4.40
C TRP A 67 13.02 17.30 5.90
N THR A 68 14.09 17.71 6.57
CA THR A 68 14.24 17.50 8.02
C THR A 68 13.10 18.15 8.79
N ARG A 69 12.68 19.35 8.40
CA ARG A 69 11.52 20.03 8.99
C ARG A 69 10.20 19.31 8.69
N ALA A 70 10.01 18.77 7.49
CA ALA A 70 8.83 17.96 7.19
C ALA A 70 8.72 16.74 8.10
N VAL A 71 9.85 16.04 8.35
CA VAL A 71 9.92 14.90 9.26
C VAL A 71 9.65 15.31 10.70
N GLN A 72 10.26 16.41 11.16
CA GLN A 72 10.04 16.94 12.51
C GLN A 72 8.59 17.40 12.71
N TYR A 73 8.03 18.12 11.75
CA TYR A 73 6.63 18.56 11.76
C TYR A 73 5.68 17.38 11.88
N TYR A 74 5.84 16.37 11.01
CA TYR A 74 5.05 15.14 11.07
C TYR A 74 5.21 14.42 12.40
N GLY A 75 6.44 14.23 12.88
CA GLY A 75 6.72 13.54 14.14
C GLY A 75 6.13 14.24 15.36
N ASN A 76 6.24 15.57 15.45
CA ASN A 76 5.69 16.36 16.55
C ASN A 76 4.16 16.31 16.60
N LYS A 77 3.51 16.47 15.45
CA LYS A 77 2.04 16.39 15.33
C LYS A 77 1.53 14.99 15.66
N HIS A 78 2.22 13.95 15.17
CA HIS A 78 1.86 12.56 15.46
C HIS A 78 1.98 12.22 16.95
N LEU A 79 3.03 12.71 17.64
CA LEU A 79 3.21 12.53 19.08
C LEU A 79 2.21 13.34 19.91
N GLY A 80 1.75 14.48 19.39
CA GLY A 80 0.74 15.34 20.01
C GLY A 80 -0.71 14.94 19.72
N GLU A 81 -0.95 13.84 18.98
CA GLU A 81 -2.27 13.41 18.51
C GLU A 81 -3.00 14.51 17.69
N GLU A 82 -2.25 15.45 17.11
CA GLU A 82 -2.82 16.48 16.27
C GLU A 82 -3.01 15.96 14.83
N THR A 83 -4.18 16.22 14.25
CA THR A 83 -4.54 15.73 12.90
C THR A 83 -4.25 16.72 11.78
N ASN A 84 -4.08 18.02 12.11
CA ASN A 84 -3.82 19.05 11.11
C ASN A 84 -2.36 18.98 10.61
N LEU A 85 -2.17 18.50 9.38
CA LEU A 85 -0.88 18.36 8.69
C LEU A 85 -0.77 19.30 7.45
N GLU A 86 -1.42 20.47 7.47
CA GLU A 86 -1.48 21.41 6.33
C GLU A 86 -0.10 21.89 5.84
N SER A 87 0.86 22.07 6.75
CA SER A 87 2.21 22.53 6.40
C SER A 87 3.08 21.42 5.78
N LEU A 88 2.66 20.15 5.84
CA LEU A 88 3.44 19.01 5.33
C LEU A 88 3.66 19.10 3.81
N TRP A 89 2.60 19.36 3.04
CA TRP A 89 2.71 19.48 1.59
C TRP A 89 3.65 20.62 1.16
N PRO A 90 3.51 21.87 1.65
CA PRO A 90 4.44 22.94 1.31
C PRO A 90 5.90 22.61 1.60
N LEU A 91 6.19 21.93 2.72
CA LEU A 91 7.56 21.54 3.08
C LEU A 91 8.13 20.52 2.08
N LEU A 92 7.34 19.49 1.73
CA LEU A 92 7.73 18.46 0.77
C LEU A 92 7.85 19.04 -0.65
N ASP A 93 6.94 19.94 -1.04
CA ASP A 93 6.96 20.61 -2.33
C ASP A 93 8.23 21.43 -2.55
N VAL A 94 8.64 22.21 -1.54
CA VAL A 94 9.91 22.96 -1.57
C VAL A 94 11.09 22.01 -1.60
N ALA A 95 11.16 21.00 -0.70
CA ALA A 95 12.28 20.07 -0.62
C ALA A 95 12.52 19.37 -1.98
N THR A 96 11.47 18.81 -2.57
CA THR A 96 11.56 18.05 -3.84
C THR A 96 11.72 18.94 -5.08
N THR A 97 11.41 20.23 -4.99
CA THR A 97 11.69 21.21 -6.06
C THR A 97 13.15 21.67 -6.02
N LEU A 98 13.73 21.80 -4.84
CA LEU A 98 15.13 22.19 -4.65
C LEU A 98 16.09 21.04 -4.99
N ASP A 99 15.74 19.83 -4.56
CA ASP A 99 16.48 18.62 -4.94
C ASP A 99 15.52 17.53 -5.49
N PRO A 100 15.42 17.43 -6.81
CA PRO A 100 14.62 16.39 -7.46
C PRO A 100 15.10 14.96 -7.23
N ASN A 101 16.32 14.76 -6.71
CA ASN A 101 16.88 13.45 -6.43
C ASN A 101 16.76 13.05 -4.94
N LEU A 102 16.11 13.85 -4.12
CA LEU A 102 15.91 13.58 -2.69
C LEU A 102 14.87 12.47 -2.48
N LEU A 103 15.24 11.23 -2.81
CA LEU A 103 14.37 10.05 -2.77
C LEU A 103 13.63 9.85 -1.44
N PRO A 104 14.24 10.08 -0.25
CA PRO A 104 13.54 9.95 1.02
C PRO A 104 12.31 10.88 1.14
N ALA A 105 12.40 12.11 0.61
CA ALA A 105 11.29 13.07 0.66
C ALA A 105 10.08 12.59 -0.17
N TYR A 106 10.32 11.96 -1.32
CA TYR A 106 9.24 11.35 -2.10
C TYR A 106 8.63 10.15 -1.39
N ARG A 107 9.44 9.20 -0.94
CA ARG A 107 8.97 7.92 -0.42
C ARG A 107 8.26 8.05 0.94
N PHE A 108 8.93 8.64 1.92
CA PHE A 108 8.34 8.85 3.25
C PHE A 108 7.30 9.98 3.22
N GLY A 109 7.55 11.06 2.46
CA GLY A 109 6.59 12.13 2.28
C GLY A 109 5.25 11.65 1.71
N ALA A 110 5.27 10.76 0.73
CA ALA A 110 4.05 10.15 0.21
C ALA A 110 3.32 9.31 1.27
N THR A 111 4.05 8.58 2.11
CA THR A 111 3.44 7.83 3.22
C THR A 111 2.79 8.77 4.24
N PHE A 112 3.47 9.85 4.62
CA PHE A 112 2.93 10.85 5.55
C PHE A 112 1.68 11.54 5.00
N LEU A 113 1.65 11.80 3.69
CA LEU A 113 0.50 12.41 3.02
C LEU A 113 -0.67 11.43 2.86
N SER A 114 -0.42 10.19 2.45
CA SER A 114 -1.46 9.26 2.01
C SER A 114 -2.21 8.58 3.13
N GLN A 115 -1.53 8.27 4.25
CA GLN A 115 -2.17 7.57 5.36
C GLN A 115 -3.35 8.38 5.92
N PRO A 116 -4.45 7.69 6.30
CA PRO A 116 -5.59 8.37 6.92
C PRO A 116 -5.24 8.94 8.28
N GLU A 117 -5.92 10.01 8.65
CA GLU A 117 -5.82 10.59 9.98
C GLU A 117 -6.16 9.55 11.07
N PRO A 118 -5.49 9.58 12.23
CA PRO A 118 -4.44 10.51 12.66
C PRO A 118 -3.01 10.11 12.25
N ARG A 119 -2.85 8.99 11.52
CA ARG A 119 -1.53 8.47 11.13
C ARG A 119 -0.84 9.23 10.02
N GLY A 120 -1.59 9.98 9.22
CA GLY A 120 -1.11 10.79 8.12
C GLY A 120 -2.06 11.94 7.83
N ALA A 121 -1.83 12.64 6.71
CA ALA A 121 -2.61 13.82 6.34
C ALA A 121 -3.94 13.49 5.64
N GLY A 122 -4.25 12.22 5.35
CA GLY A 122 -5.44 11.82 4.61
C GLY A 122 -5.52 12.39 3.19
N ARG A 123 -4.36 12.69 2.57
CA ARG A 123 -4.25 13.34 1.26
C ARG A 123 -3.54 12.42 0.24
N PRO A 124 -4.13 11.27 -0.12
CA PRO A 124 -3.56 10.39 -1.14
C PRO A 124 -3.41 11.06 -2.51
N ASP A 125 -4.22 12.07 -2.83
CA ASP A 125 -4.10 12.89 -4.02
C ASP A 125 -2.75 13.62 -4.09
N LEU A 126 -2.30 14.22 -3.00
CA LEU A 126 -0.99 14.87 -2.92
C LEU A 126 0.17 13.87 -2.91
N ALA A 127 -0.04 12.69 -2.31
CA ALA A 127 0.95 11.62 -2.36
C ALA A 127 1.19 11.12 -3.79
N VAL A 128 0.12 10.94 -4.57
CA VAL A 128 0.21 10.61 -6.01
C VAL A 128 0.99 11.69 -6.75
N GLN A 129 0.62 12.95 -6.59
CA GLN A 129 1.32 14.07 -7.23
C GLN A 129 2.81 14.12 -6.88
N LEU A 130 3.15 13.88 -5.62
CA LEU A 130 4.54 13.84 -5.14
C LEU A 130 5.32 12.70 -5.82
N LEU A 131 4.77 11.49 -5.82
CA LEU A 131 5.41 10.31 -6.38
C LEU A 131 5.55 10.38 -7.91
N GLU A 132 4.57 10.90 -8.62
CA GLU A 132 4.64 11.14 -10.06
C GLU A 132 5.76 12.13 -10.41
N ARG A 133 5.91 13.21 -9.63
CA ARG A 133 7.06 14.11 -9.74
C ARG A 133 8.38 13.38 -9.51
N GLY A 134 8.43 12.54 -8.48
CA GLY A 134 9.60 11.72 -8.17
C GLY A 134 9.96 10.76 -9.30
N LEU A 135 8.96 10.11 -9.92
CA LEU A 135 9.13 9.21 -11.06
C LEU A 135 9.66 9.95 -12.31
N ASN A 136 9.18 11.17 -12.55
CA ASN A 136 9.68 12.00 -13.65
C ASN A 136 11.14 12.41 -13.45
N ALA A 137 11.55 12.71 -12.21
CA ALA A 137 12.91 13.06 -11.88
C ALA A 137 13.86 11.84 -11.81
N ASN A 138 13.33 10.69 -11.40
CA ASN A 138 14.10 9.46 -11.16
C ASN A 138 13.48 8.27 -11.91
N PRO A 139 13.49 8.27 -13.26
CA PRO A 139 12.71 7.31 -14.07
C PRO A 139 13.16 5.85 -13.93
N THR A 140 14.38 5.60 -13.48
CA THR A 140 14.92 4.24 -13.30
C THR A 140 14.70 3.67 -11.89
N TYR A 141 14.27 4.48 -10.93
CA TYR A 141 14.15 4.06 -9.55
C TYR A 141 12.79 3.39 -9.28
N TRP A 142 12.74 2.06 -9.43
CA TRP A 142 11.52 1.24 -9.36
C TRP A 142 10.74 1.35 -8.02
N ARG A 143 11.42 1.68 -6.92
CA ARG A 143 10.74 1.78 -5.61
C ARG A 143 9.69 2.90 -5.55
N LEU A 144 9.83 3.95 -6.37
CA LEU A 144 8.78 4.97 -6.49
C LEU A 144 7.51 4.41 -7.14
N ASN A 145 7.64 3.47 -8.08
CA ASN A 145 6.48 2.76 -8.62
C ASN A 145 5.82 1.87 -7.56
N GLN A 146 6.62 1.20 -6.72
CA GLN A 146 6.10 0.44 -5.59
C GLN A 146 5.29 1.34 -4.65
N ASP A 147 5.88 2.48 -4.25
CA ASP A 147 5.25 3.41 -3.31
C ASP A 147 3.95 4.00 -3.91
N LEU A 148 3.96 4.39 -5.20
CA LEU A 148 2.78 4.88 -5.91
C LEU A 148 1.70 3.80 -6.06
N GLY A 149 2.09 2.58 -6.42
CA GLY A 149 1.17 1.45 -6.50
C GLY A 149 0.54 1.12 -5.14
N ASN A 150 1.30 1.27 -4.04
CA ASN A 150 0.76 1.11 -2.68
C ASN A 150 -0.29 2.18 -2.36
N VAL A 151 -0.09 3.44 -2.75
CA VAL A 151 -1.10 4.50 -2.56
C VAL A 151 -2.39 4.16 -3.32
N TYR A 152 -2.28 3.75 -4.59
CA TYR A 152 -3.44 3.31 -5.37
C TYR A 152 -4.14 2.11 -4.72
N TYR A 153 -3.38 1.13 -4.24
CA TYR A 153 -3.93 -0.09 -3.65
C TYR A 153 -4.57 0.14 -2.28
N LEU A 154 -3.82 0.77 -1.34
CA LEU A 154 -4.22 0.87 0.06
C LEU A 154 -5.22 1.98 0.31
N GLU A 155 -5.01 3.16 -0.30
CA GLU A 155 -5.77 4.35 0.04
C GLU A 155 -6.90 4.60 -0.98
N LEU A 156 -6.57 4.57 -2.27
CA LEU A 156 -7.51 4.88 -3.35
C LEU A 156 -8.35 3.68 -3.80
N LYS A 157 -7.96 2.44 -3.44
CA LYS A 157 -8.61 1.19 -3.87
C LYS A 157 -8.70 1.04 -5.39
N ASP A 158 -7.85 1.76 -6.14
CA ASP A 158 -7.74 1.66 -7.59
C ASP A 158 -6.77 0.53 -7.96
N TYR A 159 -7.29 -0.70 -7.93
CA TYR A 159 -6.48 -1.90 -8.13
C TYR A 159 -5.90 -1.99 -9.54
N ALA A 160 -6.61 -1.47 -10.55
CA ALA A 160 -6.14 -1.45 -11.92
C ALA A 160 -4.90 -0.56 -12.07
N LYS A 161 -4.95 0.67 -11.54
CA LYS A 161 -3.78 1.57 -11.53
C LYS A 161 -2.66 1.04 -10.66
N ALA A 162 -2.97 0.43 -9.51
CA ALA A 162 -1.96 -0.22 -8.69
C ALA A 162 -1.20 -1.27 -9.49
N GLY A 163 -1.91 -2.16 -10.18
CA GLY A 163 -1.33 -3.21 -11.00
C GLY A 163 -0.47 -2.68 -12.15
N GLN A 164 -0.97 -1.69 -12.89
CA GLN A 164 -0.22 -1.04 -13.97
C GLN A 164 1.07 -0.39 -13.45
N THR A 165 0.98 0.33 -12.33
CA THR A 165 2.13 1.00 -11.71
C THR A 165 3.19 0.00 -11.25
N TYR A 166 2.78 -1.12 -10.67
CA TYR A 166 3.70 -2.21 -10.31
C TYR A 166 4.32 -2.87 -11.53
N LEU A 167 3.56 -3.06 -12.61
CA LEU A 167 4.05 -3.62 -13.87
C LEU A 167 5.11 -2.71 -14.51
N GLU A 168 4.88 -1.41 -14.54
CA GLU A 168 5.87 -0.44 -15.02
C GLU A 168 7.14 -0.47 -14.17
N GLY A 169 7.00 -0.51 -12.86
CA GLY A 169 8.12 -0.64 -11.93
C GLY A 169 8.93 -1.92 -12.13
N SER A 170 8.25 -3.04 -12.43
CA SER A 170 8.90 -4.34 -12.64
C SER A 170 9.82 -4.39 -13.86
N LYS A 171 9.62 -3.50 -14.82
CA LYS A 171 10.44 -3.39 -16.04
C LYS A 171 11.71 -2.57 -15.84
N LYS A 172 11.87 -1.90 -14.70
CA LYS A 172 13.00 -1.03 -14.43
C LYS A 172 14.24 -1.80 -13.96
N PRO A 173 15.46 -1.28 -14.19
CA PRO A 173 16.68 -1.93 -13.77
C PRO A 173 16.71 -2.24 -12.27
N GLY A 174 17.10 -3.46 -11.92
CA GLY A 174 17.20 -3.90 -10.51
C GLY A 174 15.86 -4.03 -9.79
N ALA A 175 14.74 -4.04 -10.51
CA ALA A 175 13.44 -4.30 -9.93
C ALA A 175 13.37 -5.71 -9.34
N ALA A 176 12.74 -5.83 -8.18
CA ALA A 176 12.58 -7.11 -7.54
C ALA A 176 11.57 -8.01 -8.30
N PRO A 177 11.84 -9.31 -8.47
CA PRO A 177 10.97 -10.23 -9.24
C PRO A 177 9.51 -10.25 -8.74
N TRP A 178 9.30 -10.08 -7.44
CA TRP A 178 7.96 -10.05 -6.85
C TRP A 178 7.10 -8.85 -7.30
N MET A 179 7.71 -7.78 -7.86
CA MET A 179 6.96 -6.64 -8.41
C MET A 179 5.99 -7.09 -9.51
N LYS A 180 6.41 -8.00 -10.39
CA LYS A 180 5.56 -8.53 -11.47
C LYS A 180 4.45 -9.42 -10.91
N VAL A 181 4.74 -10.18 -9.85
CA VAL A 181 3.73 -10.98 -9.13
C VAL A 181 2.64 -10.08 -8.53
N MET A 182 3.04 -8.99 -7.88
CA MET A 182 2.08 -8.02 -7.31
C MET A 182 1.27 -7.31 -8.39
N ALA A 183 1.91 -6.98 -9.54
CA ALA A 183 1.21 -6.41 -10.68
C ALA A 183 0.08 -7.33 -11.17
N ALA A 184 0.37 -8.61 -11.37
CA ALA A 184 -0.62 -9.59 -11.81
C ALA A 184 -1.78 -9.72 -10.81
N ARG A 185 -1.49 -9.80 -9.50
CA ARG A 185 -2.51 -9.86 -8.44
C ARG A 185 -3.41 -8.63 -8.39
N PHE A 186 -2.84 -7.43 -8.51
CA PHE A 186 -3.63 -6.21 -8.49
C PHE A 186 -4.47 -6.04 -9.75
N LEU A 187 -3.96 -6.42 -10.93
CA LEU A 187 -4.72 -6.40 -12.18
C LEU A 187 -5.89 -7.39 -12.14
N GLU A 188 -5.68 -8.59 -11.59
CA GLU A 188 -6.76 -9.55 -11.35
C GLU A 188 -7.85 -8.96 -10.45
N LYS A 189 -7.45 -8.33 -9.34
CA LYS A 189 -8.38 -7.70 -8.39
C LYS A 189 -9.08 -6.47 -8.97
N GLY A 190 -8.45 -5.79 -9.95
CA GLY A 190 -8.98 -4.66 -10.70
C GLY A 190 -9.80 -5.06 -11.93
N ASP A 191 -10.23 -6.32 -12.00
CA ASP A 191 -11.02 -6.89 -13.11
C ASP A 191 -10.32 -6.88 -14.49
N SER A 192 -8.99 -6.76 -14.48
CA SER A 192 -8.15 -6.84 -15.70
C SER A 192 -7.63 -8.26 -15.88
N ARG A 193 -8.56 -9.26 -15.91
CA ARG A 193 -8.23 -10.71 -15.93
C ARG A 193 -7.36 -11.12 -17.10
N GLU A 194 -7.63 -10.59 -18.30
CA GLU A 194 -6.85 -10.91 -19.50
C GLU A 194 -5.37 -10.53 -19.31
N THR A 195 -5.10 -9.29 -18.87
CA THR A 195 -3.73 -8.83 -18.61
C THR A 195 -3.09 -9.63 -17.49
N ALA A 196 -3.83 -9.95 -16.43
CA ALA A 196 -3.33 -10.80 -15.34
C ALA A 196 -2.96 -12.20 -15.85
N THR A 197 -3.77 -12.82 -16.70
CA THR A 197 -3.49 -14.12 -17.32
C THR A 197 -2.20 -14.09 -18.13
N ILE A 198 -1.99 -13.06 -18.94
CA ILE A 198 -0.74 -12.89 -19.71
C ILE A 198 0.46 -12.81 -18.77
N LEU A 199 0.37 -12.01 -17.70
CA LEU A 199 1.48 -11.84 -16.75
C LEU A 199 1.78 -13.13 -15.97
N TRP A 200 0.75 -13.86 -15.56
CA TRP A 200 0.94 -15.15 -14.90
C TRP A 200 1.58 -16.19 -15.83
N SER A 201 1.16 -16.22 -17.11
CA SER A 201 1.78 -17.10 -18.12
C SER A 201 3.25 -16.74 -18.33
N GLU A 202 3.59 -15.46 -18.47
CA GLU A 202 4.97 -15.01 -18.58
C GLU A 202 5.81 -15.36 -17.33
N LEU A 203 5.24 -15.24 -16.13
CA LEU A 203 5.93 -15.62 -14.88
C LEU A 203 6.18 -17.12 -14.79
N LEU A 204 5.21 -17.93 -15.23
CA LEU A 204 5.34 -19.39 -15.28
C LEU A 204 6.47 -19.81 -16.23
N ASP A 205 6.53 -19.19 -17.42
CA ASP A 205 7.49 -19.54 -18.46
C ASP A 205 8.90 -19.01 -18.21
N SER A 206 9.04 -17.79 -17.67
CA SER A 206 10.30 -17.06 -17.61
C SER A 206 10.96 -17.03 -16.23
N SER A 207 10.24 -17.33 -15.14
CA SER A 207 10.83 -17.30 -13.80
C SER A 207 11.82 -18.42 -13.59
N THR A 208 12.90 -18.15 -12.87
CA THR A 208 13.85 -19.15 -12.36
C THR A 208 13.51 -19.57 -10.92
N ASP A 209 12.59 -18.88 -10.28
CA ASP A 209 12.14 -19.14 -8.91
C ASP A 209 10.91 -20.07 -8.94
N GLU A 210 11.08 -21.29 -8.43
CA GLU A 210 10.01 -22.30 -8.40
C GLU A 210 8.79 -21.86 -7.56
N ALA A 211 8.98 -21.08 -6.51
CA ALA A 211 7.85 -20.56 -5.73
C ALA A 211 7.02 -19.55 -6.53
N ILE A 212 7.67 -18.75 -7.37
CA ILE A 212 6.99 -17.82 -8.29
C ILE A 212 6.26 -18.62 -9.37
N LYS A 213 6.87 -19.64 -9.97
CA LYS A 213 6.21 -20.51 -10.96
C LYS A 213 4.98 -21.20 -10.39
N GLU A 214 5.11 -21.78 -9.19
CA GLU A 214 3.99 -22.45 -8.51
C GLU A 214 2.85 -21.45 -8.22
N THR A 215 3.18 -20.26 -7.76
CA THR A 215 2.21 -19.18 -7.57
C THR A 215 1.52 -18.83 -8.89
N ALA A 216 2.27 -18.72 -9.98
CA ALA A 216 1.73 -18.39 -11.30
C ALA A 216 0.79 -19.50 -11.80
N ARG A 217 1.19 -20.78 -11.66
CA ARG A 217 0.37 -21.95 -12.05
C ARG A 217 -0.97 -21.94 -11.30
N ILE A 218 -0.95 -21.80 -9.98
CA ILE A 218 -2.16 -21.77 -9.17
C ILE A 218 -3.09 -20.62 -9.58
N ASN A 219 -2.54 -19.42 -9.81
CA ASN A 219 -3.38 -18.27 -10.21
C ASN A 219 -3.96 -18.44 -11.62
N LEU A 220 -3.24 -19.06 -12.57
CA LEU A 220 -3.78 -19.38 -13.88
C LEU A 220 -4.93 -20.40 -13.78
N GLU A 221 -4.79 -21.45 -12.95
CA GLU A 221 -5.86 -22.42 -12.71
C GLU A 221 -7.09 -21.77 -12.05
N LEU A 222 -6.88 -20.84 -11.12
CA LEU A 222 -7.97 -20.08 -10.48
C LEU A 222 -8.68 -19.14 -11.47
N LEU A 223 -7.94 -18.43 -12.33
CA LEU A 223 -8.52 -17.55 -13.37
C LEU A 223 -9.35 -18.36 -14.36
N ARG A 224 -8.84 -19.50 -14.84
CA ARG A 224 -9.60 -20.41 -15.71
C ARG A 224 -10.85 -20.92 -15.03
N THR A 225 -10.75 -21.32 -13.77
CA THR A 225 -11.90 -21.77 -12.97
C THR A 225 -12.98 -20.71 -12.85
N ASP A 226 -12.60 -19.43 -12.69
CA ASP A 226 -13.57 -18.34 -12.63
C ASP A 226 -14.24 -18.10 -13.97
N GLU A 227 -13.48 -18.20 -15.06
CA GLU A 227 -14.04 -18.09 -16.41
C GLU A 227 -15.04 -19.21 -16.68
N ASP A 228 -14.71 -20.45 -16.33
CA ASP A 228 -15.62 -21.60 -16.45
C ASP A 228 -16.90 -21.38 -15.62
N VAL A 229 -16.76 -20.93 -14.37
CA VAL A 229 -17.91 -20.60 -13.48
C VAL A 229 -18.77 -19.50 -14.09
N ASP A 230 -18.18 -18.45 -14.64
CA ASP A 230 -18.92 -17.36 -15.29
C ASP A 230 -19.69 -17.87 -16.53
N GLN A 231 -19.06 -18.74 -17.34
CA GLN A 231 -19.71 -19.38 -18.52
C GLN A 231 -20.88 -20.27 -18.08
N ILE A 232 -20.69 -21.13 -17.08
CA ILE A 232 -21.75 -22.00 -16.54
C ILE A 232 -22.90 -21.17 -15.98
N ASN A 233 -22.61 -20.07 -15.28
CA ASN A 233 -23.63 -19.16 -14.76
C ASN A 233 -24.42 -18.47 -15.87
N ALA A 234 -23.78 -18.08 -16.99
CA ALA A 234 -24.47 -17.55 -18.15
C ALA A 234 -25.43 -18.58 -18.76
N LEU A 235 -25.02 -19.86 -18.79
CA LEU A 235 -25.90 -20.96 -19.24
C LEU A 235 -27.02 -21.25 -18.23
N ALA A 236 -26.78 -21.15 -16.93
CA ALA A 236 -27.80 -21.25 -15.88
C ALA A 236 -28.88 -20.17 -16.03
N GLN A 237 -28.51 -18.95 -16.39
CA GLN A 237 -29.48 -17.88 -16.69
C GLN A 237 -30.36 -18.24 -17.93
N ARG A 238 -29.79 -18.85 -18.97
CA ARG A 238 -30.56 -19.35 -20.14
C ARG A 238 -31.51 -20.48 -19.72
N PHE A 239 -31.09 -21.34 -18.80
CA PHE A 239 -31.95 -22.37 -18.21
C PHE A 239 -33.17 -21.75 -17.51
N VAL A 240 -32.94 -20.73 -16.68
CA VAL A 240 -34.03 -19.98 -15.98
C VAL A 240 -34.99 -19.38 -17.02
N ALA A 241 -34.47 -18.74 -18.06
CA ALA A 241 -35.34 -18.17 -19.12
C ALA A 241 -36.18 -19.22 -19.83
N LYS A 242 -35.68 -20.47 -19.97
CA LYS A 242 -36.38 -21.57 -20.63
C LYS A 242 -37.39 -22.30 -19.74
N THR A 243 -37.10 -22.43 -18.45
CA THR A 243 -37.85 -23.30 -17.50
C THR A 243 -38.59 -22.55 -16.40
N GLY A 244 -38.32 -21.24 -16.20
CA GLY A 244 -38.91 -20.41 -15.17
C GLY A 244 -38.31 -20.65 -13.75
N ARG A 245 -37.34 -21.55 -13.57
CA ARG A 245 -36.70 -21.84 -12.31
C ARG A 245 -35.18 -22.02 -12.44
N PRO A 246 -34.40 -21.81 -11.35
CA PRO A 246 -32.97 -22.09 -11.42
C PRO A 246 -32.68 -23.59 -11.54
N PRO A 247 -31.52 -23.96 -12.14
CA PRO A 247 -31.09 -25.37 -12.17
C PRO A 247 -30.65 -25.83 -10.79
N THR A 248 -30.86 -27.11 -10.48
CA THR A 248 -30.42 -27.73 -9.22
C THR A 248 -29.12 -28.54 -9.41
N SER A 249 -28.78 -28.86 -10.65
CA SER A 249 -27.56 -29.60 -10.98
C SER A 249 -27.07 -29.27 -12.40
N ILE A 250 -25.81 -29.55 -12.67
CA ILE A 250 -25.23 -29.50 -14.02
C ILE A 250 -25.97 -30.49 -14.95
N GLY A 251 -26.37 -31.68 -14.43
CA GLY A 251 -27.11 -32.69 -15.19
C GLY A 251 -28.44 -32.20 -15.72
N GLU A 252 -29.20 -31.35 -15.01
CA GLU A 252 -30.42 -30.74 -15.52
C GLU A 252 -30.15 -29.82 -16.73
N MET A 253 -29.05 -29.07 -16.69
CA MET A 253 -28.65 -28.18 -17.77
C MET A 253 -28.22 -28.99 -19.02
N ALA A 254 -27.56 -30.14 -18.79
CA ALA A 254 -27.21 -31.06 -19.88
C ALA A 254 -28.44 -31.70 -20.51
N GLN A 255 -29.43 -32.15 -19.71
CA GLN A 255 -30.71 -32.67 -20.22
C GLN A 255 -31.52 -31.62 -21.01
N ALA A 256 -31.39 -30.32 -20.61
CA ALA A 256 -32.00 -29.22 -21.35
C ALA A 256 -31.23 -28.83 -22.64
N GLY A 257 -30.11 -29.52 -22.95
CA GLY A 257 -29.28 -29.30 -24.13
C GLY A 257 -28.45 -28.02 -24.07
N LEU A 258 -28.19 -27.47 -22.88
CA LEU A 258 -27.44 -26.25 -22.69
C LEU A 258 -25.93 -26.48 -22.44
N ILE A 259 -25.58 -27.67 -21.97
CA ILE A 259 -24.18 -28.11 -21.72
C ILE A 259 -23.96 -29.47 -22.35
N GLY A 260 -22.84 -29.66 -23.01
CA GLY A 260 -22.48 -30.90 -23.71
C GLY A 260 -21.77 -31.96 -22.86
N GLY A 261 -21.96 -31.97 -21.54
CA GLY A 261 -21.32 -32.90 -20.63
C GLY A 261 -21.22 -32.35 -19.22
N GLU A 262 -20.42 -32.99 -18.37
CA GLU A 262 -20.13 -32.51 -17.02
C GLU A 262 -18.78 -31.76 -17.04
N PRO A 263 -18.79 -30.40 -16.98
CA PRO A 263 -17.57 -29.63 -17.01
C PRO A 263 -16.78 -29.86 -15.71
N VAL A 264 -15.47 -29.98 -15.84
CA VAL A 264 -14.54 -30.20 -14.75
C VAL A 264 -13.57 -29.03 -14.63
N ASP A 265 -13.14 -28.72 -13.43
CA ASP A 265 -12.11 -27.72 -13.17
C ASP A 265 -10.72 -28.20 -13.66
N PRO A 266 -9.69 -27.33 -13.68
CA PRO A 266 -8.34 -27.69 -14.12
C PRO A 266 -7.72 -28.87 -13.36
N THR A 267 -8.22 -29.21 -12.15
CA THR A 267 -7.77 -30.34 -11.34
C THR A 267 -8.62 -31.61 -11.56
N GLY A 268 -9.60 -31.56 -12.50
CA GLY A 268 -10.45 -32.70 -12.86
C GLY A 268 -11.67 -32.92 -11.97
N HIS A 269 -12.03 -31.95 -11.11
CA HIS A 269 -13.21 -32.04 -10.27
C HIS A 269 -14.42 -31.37 -10.91
N PRO A 270 -15.63 -32.00 -10.87
CA PRO A 270 -16.82 -31.42 -11.46
C PRO A 270 -17.27 -30.16 -10.72
N TYR A 271 -17.78 -29.18 -11.48
CA TYR A 271 -18.45 -28.02 -10.91
C TYR A 271 -19.78 -28.43 -10.28
N VAL A 272 -20.25 -27.67 -9.30
CA VAL A 272 -21.54 -27.92 -8.62
C VAL A 272 -22.45 -26.69 -8.71
N ILE A 273 -23.77 -26.93 -8.73
CA ILE A 273 -24.76 -25.87 -8.61
C ILE A 273 -25.14 -25.73 -7.13
N GLY A 274 -25.03 -24.52 -6.60
CA GLY A 274 -25.45 -24.21 -5.23
C GLY A 274 -26.97 -24.08 -5.11
N LEU A 275 -27.46 -23.95 -3.88
CA LEU A 275 -28.88 -23.77 -3.58
C LEU A 275 -29.48 -22.50 -4.21
N ASP A 276 -28.64 -21.52 -4.53
CA ASP A 276 -28.99 -20.28 -5.23
C ASP A 276 -29.00 -20.43 -6.76
N GLY A 277 -28.83 -21.63 -7.28
CA GLY A 277 -28.79 -21.93 -8.71
C GLY A 277 -27.52 -21.46 -9.43
N LYS A 278 -26.48 -21.06 -8.69
CA LYS A 278 -25.20 -20.61 -9.25
C LYS A 278 -24.14 -21.70 -9.24
N ALA A 279 -23.33 -21.74 -10.29
CA ALA A 279 -22.19 -22.62 -10.38
C ALA A 279 -21.09 -22.25 -9.39
N ARG A 280 -20.42 -23.25 -8.85
CA ARG A 280 -19.31 -23.11 -7.89
C ARG A 280 -18.31 -24.24 -8.07
N VAL A 281 -17.08 -23.98 -7.63
CA VAL A 281 -16.07 -25.03 -7.48
C VAL A 281 -16.50 -26.02 -6.41
N SER A 282 -16.32 -27.30 -6.66
CA SER A 282 -16.60 -28.36 -5.71
C SER A 282 -15.73 -28.22 -4.46
N SER A 283 -16.29 -28.46 -3.27
CA SER A 283 -15.52 -28.51 -2.03
C SER A 283 -14.48 -29.65 -1.98
N LYS A 284 -14.56 -30.61 -2.92
CA LYS A 284 -13.60 -31.69 -3.09
C LYS A 284 -12.38 -31.27 -3.92
N SER A 285 -12.50 -30.19 -4.69
CA SER A 285 -11.38 -29.66 -5.49
C SER A 285 -10.31 -29.02 -4.61
N PRO A 286 -9.02 -29.23 -4.90
CA PRO A 286 -7.93 -28.49 -4.27
C PRO A 286 -8.10 -26.97 -4.45
N LEU A 287 -8.60 -26.51 -5.59
CA LEU A 287 -8.79 -25.10 -5.92
C LEU A 287 -9.82 -24.42 -5.02
N PHE A 288 -10.72 -25.18 -4.37
CA PHE A 288 -11.63 -24.61 -3.37
C PHE A 288 -10.90 -24.00 -2.17
N LYS A 289 -9.84 -24.68 -1.69
CA LYS A 289 -9.01 -24.16 -0.60
C LYS A 289 -8.10 -23.03 -1.08
N GLU A 290 -7.46 -23.20 -2.23
CA GLU A 290 -6.59 -22.19 -2.83
C GLU A 290 -7.33 -20.88 -3.07
N LYS A 291 -8.55 -20.92 -3.61
CA LYS A 291 -9.40 -19.74 -3.79
C LYS A 291 -9.62 -18.98 -2.47
N SER A 292 -9.75 -19.68 -1.35
CA SER A 292 -9.90 -19.06 -0.02
C SER A 292 -8.63 -18.43 0.53
N VAL A 293 -7.45 -18.87 0.08
CA VAL A 293 -6.14 -18.37 0.51
C VAL A 293 -5.70 -17.21 -0.36
N TYR A 294 -5.71 -17.39 -1.68
CA TYR A 294 -5.17 -16.40 -2.63
C TYR A 294 -6.10 -15.20 -2.87
N ARG A 295 -7.39 -15.32 -2.56
CA ARG A 295 -8.37 -14.22 -2.69
C ARG A 295 -8.77 -13.58 -1.38
N ARG A 296 -8.06 -13.85 -0.30
CA ARG A 296 -8.20 -13.05 0.93
C ARG A 296 -7.80 -11.62 0.63
N PRO A 297 -8.51 -10.62 1.22
CA PRO A 297 -8.00 -9.25 1.21
C PRO A 297 -6.59 -9.27 1.80
N LEU A 298 -5.64 -8.73 1.05
CA LEU A 298 -4.26 -8.51 1.50
C LEU A 298 -4.28 -7.47 2.59
#